data_aab2de21e5d47389f8073f22b7cdcbe6
#
_entry.id   aab2de21e5d47389f8073f22b7cdcbe6
#
_cell.length_a   1.000
_cell.length_b   1.000
_cell.length_c   1.000
_cell.angle_alpha   90.00
_cell.angle_beta   90.00
_cell.angle_gamma   90.00
#
_symmetry.space_group_name_H-M   'P 1'
#
loop_
_entity.id
_entity.type
_entity.pdbx_description
1 polymer ?
#
loop_
_entity_poly.entity_id
_entity_poly.type
_entity_poly.pdbx_seq_one_letter_code
_entity_poly.pdbx_strand_id
1 'polypeptide(L)'
;PHLFSSAASDVYKRQLKPYYRQFCKRPCFHDEYLSAFNNDNVELVDTDGKGVDTITEKGIIFNGKEYEVDCIIFATGFEVGTEYTRRCGYEIYGKNGLSVTEKWQDGLSTLHGMHANGFPNCFFFGPQQGAFTANYTHSLDEQSIHLAYILKKMKEDKLTFVEASKEAEADWVDTIIAKSRDMRDFR
;
A
#
# COMPACT_ATOMS: atom_id res chain seq x y z
N PRO A 1 -21.95 10.50 -3.56
CA PRO A 1 -22.95 9.85 -2.71
C PRO A 1 -24.11 9.21 -3.48
N HIS A 2 -24.38 9.60 -4.75
CA HIS A 2 -25.54 9.09 -5.50
C HIS A 2 -25.27 7.87 -6.39
N LEU A 3 -24.02 7.46 -6.58
CA LEU A 3 -23.64 6.32 -7.43
C LEU A 3 -24.06 4.95 -6.86
N PHE A 4 -24.26 4.86 -5.55
CA PHE A 4 -24.65 3.60 -4.90
C PHE A 4 -26.16 3.35 -4.87
N SER A 5 -26.99 4.35 -5.18
CA SER A 5 -28.43 4.23 -4.89
C SER A 5 -29.25 3.57 -5.99
N SER A 6 -28.74 3.43 -7.21
CA SER A 6 -29.51 2.90 -8.33
C SER A 6 -29.00 1.59 -8.93
N ALA A 7 -27.77 1.17 -8.60
CA ALA A 7 -27.10 0.07 -9.29
C ALA A 7 -27.07 -1.26 -8.51
N ALA A 8 -27.22 -1.24 -7.19
CA ALA A 8 -27.22 -2.46 -6.37
C ALA A 8 -28.53 -2.59 -5.61
N SER A 9 -29.00 -3.83 -5.38
CA SER A 9 -30.18 -4.08 -4.55
C SER A 9 -29.97 -3.57 -3.12
N ASP A 10 -31.07 -3.29 -2.40
CA ASP A 10 -30.99 -2.80 -1.01
C ASP A 10 -30.24 -3.76 -0.07
N VAL A 11 -30.29 -5.06 -0.38
CA VAL A 11 -29.61 -6.12 0.38
C VAL A 11 -28.08 -5.92 0.33
N TYR A 12 -27.51 -5.57 -0.82
CA TYR A 12 -26.08 -5.45 -1.00
C TYR A 12 -25.52 -4.04 -0.74
N LYS A 13 -26.39 -3.03 -0.63
CA LYS A 13 -25.93 -1.65 -0.40
C LYS A 13 -25.06 -1.48 0.83
N ARG A 14 -25.34 -2.22 1.91
CA ARG A 14 -24.56 -2.17 3.13
C ARG A 14 -23.20 -2.83 2.95
N GLN A 15 -23.15 -4.02 2.36
CA GLN A 15 -21.92 -4.81 2.16
C GLN A 15 -20.96 -4.15 1.16
N LEU A 16 -21.51 -3.44 0.17
CA LEU A 16 -20.72 -2.75 -0.86
C LEU A 16 -20.21 -1.38 -0.41
N LYS A 17 -20.65 -0.87 0.76
CA LYS A 17 -20.08 0.36 1.33
C LYS A 17 -18.69 0.09 1.85
N PRO A 18 -17.68 0.91 1.45
CA PRO A 18 -16.35 0.81 2.02
C PRO A 18 -16.38 1.14 3.51
N TYR A 19 -15.76 0.27 4.32
CA TYR A 19 -15.57 0.42 5.77
C TYR A 19 -14.14 0.82 6.15
N TYR A 20 -13.27 0.91 5.16
CA TYR A 20 -11.87 1.30 5.29
C TYR A 20 -11.67 2.78 4.93
N ARG A 21 -10.53 3.35 5.34
CA ARG A 21 -10.18 4.74 5.02
C ARG A 21 -9.96 4.93 3.53
N GLN A 22 -10.31 6.10 3.03
CA GLN A 22 -10.08 6.49 1.64
C GLN A 22 -8.60 6.28 1.26
N PHE A 23 -8.37 5.73 0.08
CA PHE A 23 -7.04 5.36 -0.44
C PHE A 23 -6.28 4.26 0.32
N CYS A 24 -6.84 3.66 1.37
CA CYS A 24 -6.26 2.42 1.92
C CYS A 24 -6.28 1.26 0.93
N LYS A 25 -7.20 1.32 -0.02
CA LYS A 25 -7.23 0.44 -1.20
C LYS A 25 -7.27 1.32 -2.45
N ARG A 26 -6.73 0.81 -3.56
CA ARG A 26 -6.75 1.54 -4.82
C ARG A 26 -8.19 1.80 -5.25
N PRO A 27 -8.59 3.07 -5.52
CA PRO A 27 -9.90 3.34 -6.09
C PRO A 27 -9.97 2.77 -7.50
N CYS A 28 -11.05 2.07 -7.78
CA CYS A 28 -11.37 1.56 -9.10
C CYS A 28 -12.61 2.28 -9.62
N PHE A 29 -12.60 2.64 -10.90
CA PHE A 29 -13.69 3.29 -11.59
C PHE A 29 -14.25 2.31 -12.61
N HIS A 30 -15.49 1.90 -12.45
CA HIS A 30 -16.16 0.95 -13.34
C HIS A 30 -17.67 1.15 -13.27
N ASP A 31 -18.31 1.33 -14.42
CA ASP A 31 -19.72 1.68 -14.49
C ASP A 31 -20.64 0.45 -14.29
N GLU A 32 -20.16 -0.74 -14.62
CA GLU A 32 -20.97 -1.96 -14.62
C GLU A 32 -20.78 -2.83 -13.36
N TYR A 33 -19.77 -2.55 -12.52
CA TYR A 33 -19.46 -3.40 -11.36
C TYR A 33 -20.63 -3.49 -10.38
N LEU A 34 -21.25 -2.38 -10.04
CA LEU A 34 -22.35 -2.36 -9.08
C LEU A 34 -23.62 -2.95 -9.65
N SER A 35 -23.87 -2.79 -10.95
CA SER A 35 -25.03 -3.34 -11.62
C SER A 35 -24.97 -4.87 -11.75
N ALA A 36 -23.78 -5.46 -11.72
CA ALA A 36 -23.60 -6.91 -11.74
C ALA A 36 -24.33 -7.62 -10.59
N PHE A 37 -24.43 -6.97 -9.42
CA PHE A 37 -25.14 -7.53 -8.25
C PHE A 37 -26.68 -7.51 -8.35
N ASN A 38 -27.22 -6.98 -9.44
CA ASN A 38 -28.67 -7.07 -9.72
C ASN A 38 -29.05 -8.30 -10.56
N ASN A 39 -28.07 -9.07 -11.03
CA ASN A 39 -28.33 -10.27 -11.79
C ASN A 39 -28.61 -11.46 -10.86
N ASP A 40 -29.59 -12.29 -11.23
CA ASP A 40 -30.03 -13.44 -10.43
C ASP A 40 -28.93 -14.51 -10.24
N ASN A 41 -27.91 -14.52 -11.10
CA ASN A 41 -26.79 -15.44 -11.07
C ASN A 41 -25.56 -14.90 -10.31
N VAL A 42 -25.69 -13.77 -9.63
CA VAL A 42 -24.62 -13.16 -8.83
C VAL A 42 -25.03 -13.12 -7.37
N GLU A 43 -24.27 -13.79 -6.52
CA GLU A 43 -24.44 -13.77 -5.06
C GLU A 43 -23.24 -13.11 -4.40
N LEU A 44 -23.49 -12.12 -3.54
CA LEU A 44 -22.47 -11.52 -2.68
C LEU A 44 -22.51 -12.20 -1.32
N VAL A 45 -21.45 -12.93 -0.97
CA VAL A 45 -21.31 -13.56 0.34
C VAL A 45 -20.52 -12.63 1.26
N ASP A 46 -21.21 -12.07 2.24
CA ASP A 46 -20.59 -11.20 3.24
C ASP A 46 -19.92 -12.05 4.35
N THR A 47 -18.61 -12.04 4.38
CA THR A 47 -17.83 -12.76 5.38
C THR A 47 -17.50 -11.89 6.61
N ASP A 48 -18.04 -10.68 6.71
CA ASP A 48 -17.74 -9.72 7.77
C ASP A 48 -16.22 -9.48 7.94
N GLY A 49 -15.50 -9.52 6.81
CA GLY A 49 -14.04 -9.35 6.79
C GLY A 49 -13.22 -10.53 7.33
N LYS A 50 -13.85 -11.64 7.72
CA LYS A 50 -13.15 -12.81 8.30
C LYS A 50 -12.57 -13.76 7.25
N GLY A 51 -13.01 -13.61 6.00
CA GLY A 51 -12.66 -14.55 4.93
C GLY A 51 -13.55 -15.79 4.93
N VAL A 52 -13.17 -16.79 4.15
CA VAL A 52 -13.88 -18.06 4.03
C VAL A 52 -13.33 -19.07 5.03
N ASP A 53 -14.16 -20.07 5.44
CA ASP A 53 -13.74 -21.06 6.44
C ASP A 53 -12.72 -22.03 5.85
N THR A 54 -13.00 -22.56 4.65
CA THR A 54 -12.10 -23.49 3.95
C THR A 54 -12.45 -23.60 2.47
N ILE A 55 -11.53 -24.18 1.71
CA ILE A 55 -11.71 -24.53 0.29
C ILE A 55 -11.69 -26.05 0.21
N THR A 56 -12.66 -26.62 -0.54
CA THR A 56 -12.80 -28.04 -0.80
C THR A 56 -12.49 -28.36 -2.26
N GLU A 57 -12.52 -29.63 -2.62
CA GLU A 57 -12.43 -30.05 -4.04
C GLU A 57 -13.62 -29.57 -4.89
N LYS A 58 -14.75 -29.22 -4.25
CA LYS A 58 -15.98 -28.79 -4.95
C LYS A 58 -16.21 -27.30 -4.90
N GLY A 59 -15.58 -26.58 -3.98
CA GLY A 59 -15.85 -25.14 -3.85
C GLY A 59 -15.35 -24.52 -2.57
N ILE A 60 -16.15 -23.63 -2.01
CA ILE A 60 -15.81 -22.79 -0.86
C ILE A 60 -16.82 -23.01 0.24
N ILE A 61 -16.38 -23.22 1.47
CA ILE A 61 -17.26 -23.28 2.65
C ILE A 61 -17.17 -21.96 3.42
N PHE A 62 -18.33 -21.42 3.73
CA PHE A 62 -18.47 -20.30 4.64
C PHE A 62 -19.71 -20.47 5.52
N ASN A 63 -19.54 -20.33 6.83
CA ASN A 63 -20.57 -20.47 7.86
C ASN A 63 -21.39 -21.76 7.72
N GLY A 64 -20.70 -22.89 7.43
CA GLY A 64 -21.31 -24.21 7.28
C GLY A 64 -22.04 -24.47 5.96
N LYS A 65 -22.12 -23.48 5.06
CA LYS A 65 -22.68 -23.64 3.70
C LYS A 65 -21.54 -23.85 2.70
N GLU A 66 -21.65 -24.88 1.87
CA GLU A 66 -20.74 -25.09 0.74
C GLU A 66 -21.30 -24.39 -0.51
N TYR A 67 -20.46 -23.60 -1.16
CA TYR A 67 -20.71 -22.95 -2.44
C TYR A 67 -19.93 -23.70 -3.50
N GLU A 68 -20.61 -24.56 -4.27
CA GLU A 68 -20.01 -25.31 -5.36
C GLU A 68 -19.66 -24.39 -6.52
N VAL A 69 -18.42 -24.45 -7.00
CA VAL A 69 -17.92 -23.61 -8.09
C VAL A 69 -16.93 -24.38 -8.95
N ASP A 70 -16.92 -24.09 -10.24
CA ASP A 70 -15.98 -24.68 -11.22
C ASP A 70 -14.62 -23.95 -11.24
N CYS A 71 -14.57 -22.71 -10.75
CA CYS A 71 -13.38 -21.88 -10.77
C CYS A 71 -13.34 -20.95 -9.57
N ILE A 72 -12.16 -20.81 -8.94
CA ILE A 72 -11.89 -19.86 -7.85
C ILE A 72 -10.87 -18.86 -8.33
N ILE A 73 -11.19 -17.56 -8.28
CA ILE A 73 -10.29 -16.47 -8.61
C ILE A 73 -9.85 -15.77 -7.33
N PHE A 74 -8.57 -15.89 -6.97
CA PHE A 74 -7.99 -15.20 -5.83
C PHE A 74 -7.66 -13.75 -6.22
N ALA A 75 -8.53 -12.82 -5.86
CA ALA A 75 -8.34 -11.39 -6.06
C ALA A 75 -8.07 -10.66 -4.73
N THR A 76 -7.27 -11.26 -3.87
CA THR A 76 -7.03 -10.83 -2.49
C THR A 76 -6.08 -9.62 -2.36
N GLY A 77 -5.52 -9.16 -3.48
CA GLY A 77 -4.61 -8.01 -3.53
C GLY A 77 -3.16 -8.39 -3.25
N PHE A 78 -2.33 -7.36 -3.13
CA PHE A 78 -0.91 -7.49 -2.84
C PHE A 78 -0.61 -7.10 -1.39
N GLU A 79 0.47 -7.64 -0.83
CA GLU A 79 1.04 -7.14 0.42
C GLU A 79 1.68 -5.77 0.17
N VAL A 80 0.94 -4.70 0.50
CA VAL A 80 1.41 -3.32 0.38
C VAL A 80 1.58 -2.75 1.79
N GLY A 81 2.75 -2.14 2.05
CA GLY A 81 3.04 -1.55 3.36
C GLY A 81 3.52 -2.54 4.42
N THR A 82 3.81 -3.79 4.04
CA THR A 82 4.51 -4.75 4.93
C THR A 82 5.98 -4.37 5.09
N GLU A 83 6.58 -4.83 6.19
CA GLU A 83 7.99 -4.61 6.50
C GLU A 83 8.91 -5.06 5.34
N TYR A 84 10.00 -4.33 5.15
CA TYR A 84 10.97 -4.61 4.08
C TYR A 84 11.51 -6.03 4.18
N THR A 85 11.90 -6.46 5.36
CA THR A 85 12.43 -7.79 5.63
C THR A 85 11.49 -8.90 5.19
N ARG A 86 10.19 -8.74 5.48
CA ARG A 86 9.17 -9.70 5.06
C ARG A 86 9.03 -9.76 3.54
N ARG A 87 9.08 -8.61 2.85
CA ARG A 87 8.94 -8.56 1.38
C ARG A 87 10.19 -9.01 0.64
N CYS A 88 11.37 -8.67 1.17
CA CYS A 88 12.65 -8.96 0.52
C CYS A 88 13.20 -10.35 0.89
N GLY A 89 12.78 -10.90 2.04
CA GLY A 89 13.31 -12.14 2.55
C GLY A 89 14.72 -12.04 3.18
N TYR A 90 15.23 -10.82 3.39
CA TYR A 90 16.51 -10.55 4.04
C TYR A 90 16.46 -9.26 4.83
N GLU A 91 17.34 -9.12 5.83
CA GLU A 91 17.50 -7.90 6.62
C GLU A 91 18.58 -6.99 6.01
N ILE A 92 18.37 -5.66 6.13
CA ILE A 92 19.33 -4.65 5.71
C ILE A 92 19.95 -4.01 6.96
N TYR A 93 21.26 -4.03 7.03
CA TYR A 93 22.02 -3.45 8.15
C TYR A 93 22.75 -2.20 7.73
N GLY A 94 22.61 -1.15 8.53
CA GLY A 94 23.31 0.12 8.41
C GLY A 94 24.50 0.24 9.33
N LYS A 95 24.83 1.48 9.71
CA LYS A 95 25.93 1.77 10.65
C LYS A 95 25.70 1.09 12.00
N ASN A 96 26.78 0.60 12.59
CA ASN A 96 26.78 -0.02 13.92
C ASN A 96 25.85 -1.21 14.07
N GLY A 97 25.51 -1.88 12.97
CA GLY A 97 24.62 -3.02 12.98
C GLY A 97 23.13 -2.69 13.13
N LEU A 98 22.73 -1.43 13.02
CA LEU A 98 21.33 -1.01 13.03
C LEU A 98 20.58 -1.66 11.88
N SER A 99 19.57 -2.45 12.17
CA SER A 99 18.71 -3.04 11.12
C SER A 99 17.61 -2.09 10.66
N VAL A 100 17.11 -2.28 9.43
CA VAL A 100 15.94 -1.54 8.93
C VAL A 100 14.71 -1.84 9.78
N THR A 101 14.56 -3.07 10.25
CA THR A 101 13.47 -3.48 11.13
C THR A 101 13.50 -2.71 12.45
N GLU A 102 14.66 -2.60 13.08
CA GLU A 102 14.82 -1.78 14.31
C GLU A 102 14.61 -0.28 14.04
N LYS A 103 15.19 0.23 12.94
CA LYS A 103 15.08 1.64 12.55
C LYS A 103 13.62 2.09 12.43
N TRP A 104 12.76 1.24 11.90
CA TRP A 104 11.37 1.58 11.58
C TRP A 104 10.33 0.86 12.47
N GLN A 105 10.75 0.32 13.61
CA GLN A 105 9.83 -0.37 14.54
C GLN A 105 8.68 0.53 15.01
N ASP A 106 8.94 1.83 15.21
CA ASP A 106 7.95 2.82 15.65
C ASP A 106 7.30 3.58 14.48
N GLY A 107 7.60 3.18 13.25
CA GLY A 107 7.10 3.78 12.02
C GLY A 107 8.21 4.14 11.05
N LEU A 108 7.82 4.25 9.79
CA LEU A 108 8.75 4.59 8.72
C LEU A 108 9.27 6.03 8.88
N SER A 109 10.57 6.22 8.86
CA SER A 109 11.23 7.52 8.80
C SER A 109 12.28 7.55 7.70
N THR A 110 12.14 8.49 6.79
CA THR A 110 13.05 8.69 5.66
C THR A 110 13.15 10.17 5.32
N LEU A 111 14.15 10.54 4.58
CA LEU A 111 14.22 11.81 3.86
C LEU A 111 13.74 11.57 2.42
N HIS A 112 12.67 12.25 1.99
CA HIS A 112 12.07 12.19 0.66
C HIS A 112 11.61 10.77 0.21
N GLY A 113 11.39 9.85 1.15
CA GLY A 113 11.03 8.47 0.82
C GLY A 113 12.19 7.61 0.29
N MET A 114 13.40 8.14 0.24
CA MET A 114 14.54 7.49 -0.43
C MET A 114 15.74 7.25 0.47
N HIS A 115 15.97 8.07 1.47
CA HIS A 115 17.17 8.03 2.31
C HIS A 115 16.80 7.83 3.76
N ALA A 116 17.61 7.08 4.50
CA ALA A 116 17.43 6.92 5.94
C ALA A 116 18.74 7.23 6.68
N ASN A 117 18.63 7.95 7.78
CA ASN A 117 19.77 8.15 8.67
C ASN A 117 20.21 6.82 9.28
N GLY A 118 21.51 6.58 9.32
CA GLY A 118 22.09 5.28 9.73
C GLY A 118 22.39 4.34 8.57
N PHE A 119 21.97 4.65 7.35
CA PHE A 119 22.11 3.80 6.15
C PHE A 119 22.84 4.54 5.02
N PRO A 120 24.16 4.77 5.13
CA PRO A 120 24.93 5.45 4.08
C PRO A 120 24.93 4.65 2.78
N ASN A 121 24.85 5.36 1.65
CA ASN A 121 24.82 4.80 0.29
C ASN A 121 23.66 3.81 0.04
N CYS A 122 22.64 3.78 0.90
CA CYS A 122 21.45 2.99 0.75
C CYS A 122 20.28 3.87 0.31
N PHE A 123 19.61 3.46 -0.77
CA PHE A 123 18.50 4.21 -1.36
C PHE A 123 17.29 3.31 -1.45
N PHE A 124 16.20 3.75 -0.88
CA PHE A 124 14.92 3.05 -0.90
C PHE A 124 14.06 3.60 -2.03
N PHE A 125 13.48 2.73 -2.84
CA PHE A 125 12.56 3.10 -3.90
C PHE A 125 11.17 2.63 -3.55
N GLY A 126 10.20 3.50 -3.68
CA GLY A 126 8.81 3.16 -3.38
C GLY A 126 7.91 4.37 -3.18
N PRO A 127 6.63 4.14 -2.90
CA PRO A 127 5.65 5.20 -2.68
C PRO A 127 5.68 5.78 -1.26
N GLN A 128 6.40 5.13 -0.33
CA GLN A 128 6.39 5.48 1.09
C GLN A 128 7.09 6.81 1.30
N GLN A 129 6.41 7.74 2.01
CA GLN A 129 6.91 9.08 2.32
C GLN A 129 7.44 9.89 1.12
N GLY A 130 7.11 9.44 -0.08
CA GLY A 130 7.32 10.14 -1.33
C GLY A 130 6.03 10.82 -1.81
N ALA A 131 5.97 11.14 -3.10
CA ALA A 131 4.78 11.70 -3.71
C ALA A 131 3.73 10.62 -4.01
N PHE A 132 2.46 10.92 -3.71
CA PHE A 132 1.36 10.09 -4.16
C PHE A 132 1.01 10.46 -5.61
N THR A 133 1.06 9.47 -6.50
CA THR A 133 0.69 9.64 -7.90
C THR A 133 -0.11 8.43 -8.40
N ALA A 134 -1.02 8.67 -9.33
CA ALA A 134 -1.73 7.60 -10.03
C ALA A 134 -0.80 6.79 -10.94
N ASN A 135 0.30 7.38 -11.39
CA ASN A 135 1.33 6.76 -12.23
C ASN A 135 2.57 6.42 -11.40
N TYR A 136 2.62 5.20 -10.89
CA TYR A 136 3.74 4.73 -10.06
C TYR A 136 5.08 4.71 -10.81
N THR A 137 5.08 4.39 -12.09
CA THR A 137 6.28 4.40 -12.94
C THR A 137 6.88 5.80 -13.05
N HIS A 138 6.07 6.84 -13.16
CA HIS A 138 6.55 8.23 -13.13
C HIS A 138 7.25 8.56 -11.79
N SER A 139 6.68 8.11 -10.68
CA SER A 139 7.32 8.30 -9.36
C SER A 139 8.70 7.64 -9.28
N LEU A 140 8.85 6.44 -9.82
CA LEU A 140 10.14 5.75 -9.88
C LEU A 140 11.15 6.44 -10.81
N ASP A 141 10.68 7.03 -11.91
CA ASP A 141 11.50 7.80 -12.84
C ASP A 141 12.07 9.06 -12.15
N GLU A 142 11.23 9.83 -11.46
CA GLU A 142 11.66 10.98 -10.67
C GLU A 142 12.65 10.61 -9.56
N GLN A 143 12.41 9.50 -8.85
CA GLN A 143 13.36 8.98 -7.86
C GLN A 143 14.69 8.58 -8.50
N SER A 144 14.66 8.02 -9.69
CA SER A 144 15.87 7.64 -10.44
C SER A 144 16.67 8.87 -10.90
N ILE A 145 16.01 9.92 -11.36
CA ILE A 145 16.62 11.21 -11.71
C ILE A 145 17.29 11.83 -10.47
N HIS A 146 16.61 11.80 -9.33
CA HIS A 146 17.14 12.31 -8.07
C HIS A 146 18.40 11.51 -7.63
N LEU A 147 18.34 10.19 -7.69
CA LEU A 147 19.52 9.34 -7.40
C LEU A 147 20.67 9.63 -8.34
N ALA A 148 20.42 9.73 -9.65
CA ALA A 148 21.47 10.05 -10.63
C ALA A 148 22.13 11.40 -10.34
N TYR A 149 21.36 12.41 -9.93
CA TYR A 149 21.90 13.70 -9.50
C TYR A 149 22.83 13.55 -8.29
N ILE A 150 22.42 12.80 -7.27
CA ILE A 150 23.24 12.57 -6.06
C ILE A 150 24.55 11.86 -6.43
N LEU A 151 24.49 10.79 -7.21
CA LEU A 151 25.67 10.03 -7.62
C LEU A 151 26.63 10.88 -8.48
N LYS A 152 26.08 11.72 -9.37
CA LYS A 152 26.88 12.69 -10.12
C LYS A 152 27.61 13.67 -9.17
N LYS A 153 26.88 14.23 -8.20
CA LYS A 153 27.43 15.17 -7.23
C LYS A 153 28.50 14.53 -6.36
N MET A 154 28.26 13.30 -5.89
CA MET A 154 29.28 12.52 -5.16
C MET A 154 30.58 12.36 -5.97
N LYS A 155 30.45 12.04 -7.26
CA LYS A 155 31.59 11.87 -8.15
C LYS A 155 32.34 13.17 -8.37
N GLU A 156 31.66 14.28 -8.61
CA GLU A 156 32.24 15.63 -8.79
C GLU A 156 33.00 16.07 -7.55
N ASP A 157 32.42 15.90 -6.38
CA ASP A 157 32.97 16.32 -5.09
C ASP A 157 33.92 15.27 -4.47
N LYS A 158 34.16 14.15 -5.18
CA LYS A 158 34.99 13.02 -4.73
C LYS A 158 34.56 12.44 -3.36
N LEU A 159 33.26 12.42 -3.12
CA LEU A 159 32.65 11.85 -1.91
C LEU A 159 32.55 10.33 -2.02
N THR A 160 32.80 9.64 -0.93
CA THR A 160 32.73 8.16 -0.86
C THR A 160 31.42 7.66 -0.25
N PHE A 161 30.70 8.54 0.43
CA PHE A 161 29.38 8.20 0.99
C PHE A 161 28.47 9.43 1.05
N VAL A 162 27.18 9.14 1.04
CA VAL A 162 26.10 10.10 1.28
C VAL A 162 25.08 9.46 2.22
N GLU A 163 24.52 10.27 3.10
CA GLU A 163 23.55 9.83 4.10
C GLU A 163 22.63 11.00 4.44
N ALA A 164 21.36 10.69 4.73
CA ALA A 164 20.46 11.70 5.30
C ALA A 164 20.90 12.09 6.70
N SER A 165 20.96 13.39 7.02
CA SER A 165 21.14 13.79 8.40
C SER A 165 19.90 13.46 9.22
N LYS A 166 20.08 13.25 10.53
CA LYS A 166 18.98 12.95 11.44
C LYS A 166 17.95 14.08 11.46
N GLU A 167 18.42 15.31 11.41
CA GLU A 167 17.59 16.52 11.42
C GLU A 167 16.74 16.61 10.15
N ALA A 168 17.35 16.43 8.97
CA ALA A 168 16.62 16.50 7.70
C ALA A 168 15.59 15.39 7.56
N GLU A 169 15.88 14.18 8.06
CA GLU A 169 14.94 13.08 8.11
C GLU A 169 13.75 13.42 9.03
N ALA A 170 14.01 13.94 10.23
CA ALA A 170 12.98 14.33 11.18
C ALA A 170 12.08 15.45 10.63
N ASP A 171 12.68 16.51 10.09
CA ASP A 171 11.95 17.65 9.50
C ASP A 171 11.03 17.19 8.33
N TRP A 172 11.48 16.21 7.56
CA TRP A 172 10.66 15.64 6.49
C TRP A 172 9.47 14.85 7.03
N VAL A 173 9.68 14.02 8.04
CA VAL A 173 8.59 13.27 8.71
C VAL A 173 7.57 14.24 9.31
N ASP A 174 8.01 15.27 10.02
CA ASP A 174 7.16 16.29 10.61
C ASP A 174 6.36 17.05 9.52
N THR A 175 7.01 17.35 8.39
CA THR A 175 6.36 17.97 7.24
C THR A 175 5.24 17.10 6.68
N ILE A 176 5.47 15.79 6.55
CA ILE A 176 4.45 14.84 6.08
C ILE A 176 3.28 14.78 7.06
N ILE A 177 3.57 14.66 8.36
CA ILE A 177 2.53 14.60 9.40
C ILE A 177 1.70 15.88 9.39
N ALA A 178 2.34 17.05 9.37
CA ALA A 178 1.66 18.35 9.39
C ALA A 178 0.80 18.60 8.15
N LYS A 179 1.21 18.06 6.98
CA LYS A 179 0.48 18.19 5.71
C LYS A 179 -0.42 17.01 5.39
N SER A 180 -0.44 15.97 6.24
CA SER A 180 -1.31 14.82 6.03
C SER A 180 -2.77 15.27 6.08
N ARG A 181 -3.54 14.83 5.08
CA ARG A 181 -4.99 15.05 5.10
C ARG A 181 -5.64 14.02 6.02
N ASP A 182 -6.57 14.48 6.84
CA ASP A 182 -7.43 13.57 7.57
C ASP A 182 -8.40 12.88 6.59
N MET A 183 -8.07 11.66 6.22
CA MET A 183 -8.86 10.85 5.28
C MET A 183 -9.80 9.88 6.00
N ARG A 184 -10.19 10.19 7.26
CA ARG A 184 -11.04 9.31 8.07
C ARG A 184 -12.49 9.25 7.57
N ASP A 185 -12.95 10.23 6.83
CA ASP A 185 -14.34 10.32 6.41
C ASP A 185 -14.54 9.97 4.92
N PHE A 186 -14.97 8.74 4.70
CA PHE A 186 -15.64 8.30 3.48
C PHE A 186 -17.17 8.45 3.66
N ARG A 187 -17.60 9.60 4.17
CA ARG A 187 -19.03 9.83 4.36
C ARG A 187 -19.62 10.75 3.32
#